data_e6ba490ef29b7aa1f37908e4ea3fbc62
#
_entry.id   e6ba490ef29b7aa1f37908e4ea3fbc62
#
_cell.length_a   1.000
_cell.length_b   1.000
_cell.length_c   1.000
_cell.angle_alpha   90.00
_cell.angle_beta   90.00
_cell.angle_gamma   90.00
#
_symmetry.space_group_name_H-M   'P 1'
#
loop_
_entity.id
_entity.type
_entity.pdbx_description
1 polymer ?
#
loop_
_entity_poly.entity_id
_entity_poly.type
_entity_poly.pdbx_seq_one_letter_code
_entity_poly.pdbx_strand_id
1 'polypeptide(L)'
;MSEHLLDANGLHTYYGASHILHGVDFTVRRGETIGLMGRNGMGKSTLIKSMLGLVRPRQGAVRVRGVDMTHAAPHRIARSGIAYVPEGRGIFPNLSVRENLIMAARAGVDGRREWDYDRVLKTFPRLGERLGNGGAQLSGGEQQMLTIGRALMTNPDLLILDEATEGLAPLIAREIWAIIKTIRASGIATVIVDKNYGAVMALADRSVVLVKGRVVFAGESTELSGNQELMHRFLGV
;
A
#
# COMPACT_ATOMS: atom_id res chain seq x y z
N MET A 1 1.70 -19.52 -15.08
CA MET A 1 1.12 -18.39 -14.28
C MET A 1 2.15 -17.29 -14.25
N SER A 2 1.76 -15.99 -14.34
CA SER A 2 2.71 -14.87 -14.25
C SER A 2 3.44 -14.93 -12.91
N GLU A 3 4.76 -14.78 -12.93
CA GLU A 3 5.61 -14.68 -11.73
C GLU A 3 5.27 -13.41 -10.92
N HIS A 4 4.84 -12.34 -11.61
CA HIS A 4 4.49 -11.08 -11.01
C HIS A 4 2.98 -10.97 -10.73
N LEU A 5 2.65 -10.54 -9.52
CA LEU A 5 1.29 -10.18 -9.12
C LEU A 5 0.86 -8.85 -9.74
N LEU A 6 1.77 -7.87 -9.73
CA LEU A 6 1.62 -6.58 -10.39
C LEU A 6 2.90 -6.28 -11.19
N ASP A 7 2.73 -5.79 -12.41
CA ASP A 7 3.81 -5.40 -13.32
C ASP A 7 3.43 -4.07 -13.99
N ALA A 8 4.19 -3.04 -13.69
CA ALA A 8 4.11 -1.72 -14.32
C ALA A 8 5.38 -1.51 -15.14
N ASN A 9 5.23 -1.20 -16.43
CA ASN A 9 6.32 -1.16 -17.39
C ASN A 9 6.33 0.16 -18.14
N GLY A 10 7.46 0.88 -18.11
CA GLY A 10 7.67 2.11 -18.86
C GLY A 10 6.64 3.21 -18.59
N LEU A 11 6.20 3.39 -17.33
CA LEU A 11 5.13 4.33 -17.04
C LEU A 11 5.55 5.78 -17.22
N HIS A 12 4.86 6.49 -18.12
CA HIS A 12 4.92 7.94 -18.25
C HIS A 12 3.58 8.55 -17.84
N THR A 13 3.54 9.23 -16.70
CA THR A 13 2.32 9.81 -16.12
C THR A 13 2.43 11.31 -15.99
N TYR A 14 1.32 11.99 -16.28
CA TYR A 14 1.24 13.45 -16.32
C TYR A 14 0.04 13.97 -15.52
N TYR A 15 0.18 15.17 -14.96
CA TYR A 15 -0.92 16.01 -14.51
C TYR A 15 -0.94 17.26 -15.39
N GLY A 16 -1.91 17.34 -16.30
CA GLY A 16 -1.92 18.37 -17.33
C GLY A 16 -0.65 18.30 -18.20
N ALA A 17 0.15 19.37 -18.22
CA ALA A 17 1.44 19.43 -18.92
C ALA A 17 2.62 18.90 -18.07
N SER A 18 2.44 18.74 -16.77
CA SER A 18 3.52 18.33 -15.86
C SER A 18 3.79 16.85 -15.98
N HIS A 19 4.98 16.48 -16.45
CA HIS A 19 5.46 15.10 -16.56
C HIS A 19 6.03 14.65 -15.21
N ILE A 20 5.39 13.69 -14.56
CA ILE A 20 5.74 13.26 -13.20
C ILE A 20 6.51 11.95 -13.19
N LEU A 21 6.07 10.93 -13.96
CA LEU A 21 6.78 9.66 -14.07
C LEU A 21 7.44 9.57 -15.44
N HIS A 22 8.70 9.20 -15.45
CA HIS A 22 9.57 9.23 -16.62
C HIS A 22 10.06 7.83 -17.00
N GLY A 23 9.15 6.95 -17.49
CA GLY A 23 9.49 5.58 -17.89
C GLY A 23 9.78 4.70 -16.68
N VAL A 24 8.86 4.67 -15.69
CA VAL A 24 9.06 3.91 -14.46
C VAL A 24 8.63 2.46 -14.65
N ASP A 25 9.54 1.55 -14.30
CA ASP A 25 9.28 0.12 -14.15
C ASP A 25 9.11 -0.21 -12.66
N PHE A 26 8.09 -1.02 -12.34
CA PHE A 26 7.82 -1.45 -10.98
C PHE A 26 7.08 -2.78 -10.97
N THR A 27 7.62 -3.76 -10.28
CA THR A 27 7.04 -5.11 -10.23
C THR A 27 6.84 -5.55 -8.78
N VAL A 28 5.82 -6.36 -8.53
CA VAL A 28 5.55 -7.00 -7.23
C VAL A 28 5.33 -8.48 -7.46
N ARG A 29 6.09 -9.32 -6.74
CA ARG A 29 5.90 -10.78 -6.74
C ARG A 29 4.88 -11.18 -5.68
N ARG A 30 4.39 -12.42 -5.75
CA ARG A 30 3.52 -12.97 -4.71
C ARG A 30 4.27 -13.07 -3.38
N GLY A 31 3.64 -12.61 -2.29
CA GLY A 31 4.20 -12.64 -0.95
C GLY A 31 5.37 -11.68 -0.71
N GLU A 32 5.81 -10.94 -1.73
CA GLU A 32 6.92 -9.99 -1.62
C GLU A 32 6.49 -8.72 -0.87
N THR A 33 7.34 -8.23 0.00
CA THR A 33 7.20 -6.91 0.62
C THR A 33 8.18 -5.93 0.01
N ILE A 34 7.68 -4.83 -0.55
CA ILE A 34 8.50 -3.79 -1.20
C ILE A 34 8.39 -2.48 -0.43
N GLY A 35 9.53 -1.89 -0.11
CA GLY A 35 9.62 -0.50 0.34
C GLY A 35 9.73 0.44 -0.86
N LEU A 36 8.69 1.25 -1.11
CA LEU A 36 8.76 2.31 -2.12
C LEU A 36 9.13 3.63 -1.42
N MET A 37 10.36 4.07 -1.63
CA MET A 37 10.98 5.18 -0.92
C MET A 37 11.33 6.34 -1.84
N GLY A 38 11.65 7.47 -1.23
CA GLY A 38 11.99 8.73 -1.89
C GLY A 38 11.38 9.90 -1.16
N ARG A 39 11.99 11.08 -1.29
CA ARG A 39 11.52 12.32 -0.65
C ARG A 39 10.12 12.72 -1.14
N ASN A 40 9.48 13.66 -0.45
CA ASN A 40 8.18 14.18 -0.89
C ASN A 40 8.27 14.82 -2.28
N GLY A 41 7.24 14.66 -3.09
CA GLY A 41 7.20 15.16 -4.47
C GLY A 41 7.98 14.32 -5.50
N MET A 42 8.58 13.20 -5.12
CA MET A 42 9.38 12.37 -6.03
C MET A 42 8.55 11.46 -6.96
N GLY A 43 7.22 11.43 -6.82
CA GLY A 43 6.32 10.68 -7.70
C GLY A 43 5.77 9.38 -7.13
N LYS A 44 6.03 9.03 -5.86
CA LYS A 44 5.57 7.77 -5.22
C LYS A 44 4.05 7.58 -5.30
N SER A 45 3.28 8.54 -4.80
CA SER A 45 1.80 8.47 -4.83
C SER A 45 1.26 8.53 -6.27
N THR A 46 1.98 9.18 -7.21
CA THR A 46 1.62 9.16 -8.64
C THR A 46 1.83 7.76 -9.23
N LEU A 47 2.91 7.07 -8.87
CA LEU A 47 3.16 5.69 -9.29
C LEU A 47 2.04 4.76 -8.77
N ILE A 48 1.72 4.83 -7.48
CA ILE A 48 0.62 4.08 -6.87
C ILE A 48 -0.70 4.37 -7.60
N LYS A 49 -1.05 5.64 -7.77
CA LYS A 49 -2.30 6.04 -8.45
C LYS A 49 -2.35 5.58 -9.89
N SER A 50 -1.21 5.54 -10.60
CA SER A 50 -1.14 5.03 -11.97
C SER A 50 -1.38 3.51 -12.00
N MET A 51 -0.76 2.76 -11.10
CA MET A 51 -0.95 1.32 -10.99
C MET A 51 -2.39 0.93 -10.60
N LEU A 52 -3.08 1.81 -9.87
CA LEU A 52 -4.48 1.61 -9.43
C LEU A 52 -5.53 2.14 -10.42
N GLY A 53 -5.11 2.70 -11.57
CA GLY A 53 -6.02 3.28 -12.56
C GLY A 53 -6.70 4.58 -12.12
N LEU A 54 -6.26 5.18 -11.00
CA LEU A 54 -6.74 6.48 -10.51
C LEU A 54 -6.19 7.65 -11.34
N VAL A 55 -5.00 7.47 -11.90
CA VAL A 55 -4.39 8.39 -12.86
C VAL A 55 -3.92 7.55 -14.05
N ARG A 56 -4.37 7.89 -15.25
CA ARG A 56 -4.00 7.13 -16.46
C ARG A 56 -2.61 7.52 -16.94
N PRO A 57 -1.68 6.56 -17.11
CA PRO A 57 -0.41 6.83 -17.77
C PRO A 57 -0.65 7.16 -19.24
N ARG A 58 0.16 8.05 -19.81
CA ARG A 58 0.12 8.34 -21.27
C ARG A 58 0.87 7.30 -22.08
N GLN A 59 1.89 6.65 -21.46
CA GLN A 59 2.68 5.59 -22.09
C GLN A 59 3.01 4.54 -21.01
N GLY A 60 3.35 3.35 -21.47
CA GLY A 60 3.63 2.21 -20.61
C GLY A 60 2.41 1.33 -20.41
N ALA A 61 2.58 0.29 -19.59
CA ALA A 61 1.53 -0.68 -19.34
C ALA A 61 1.48 -1.07 -17.86
N VAL A 62 0.28 -1.41 -17.36
CA VAL A 62 0.07 -2.00 -16.04
C VAL A 62 -0.61 -3.34 -16.23
N ARG A 63 0.00 -4.41 -15.71
CA ARG A 63 -0.60 -5.75 -15.71
C ARG A 63 -0.79 -6.24 -14.29
N VAL A 64 -1.91 -6.89 -14.05
CA VAL A 64 -2.20 -7.57 -12.79
C VAL A 64 -2.40 -9.05 -13.10
N ARG A 65 -1.59 -9.92 -12.51
CA ARG A 65 -1.58 -11.37 -12.78
C ARG A 65 -1.43 -11.71 -14.28
N GLY A 66 -0.67 -10.89 -15.01
CA GLY A 66 -0.44 -11.02 -16.45
C GLY A 66 -1.56 -10.42 -17.33
N VAL A 67 -2.69 -10.00 -16.75
CA VAL A 67 -3.79 -9.36 -17.49
C VAL A 67 -3.54 -7.87 -17.61
N ASP A 68 -3.64 -7.32 -18.81
CA ASP A 68 -3.51 -5.88 -19.05
C ASP A 68 -4.65 -5.11 -18.36
N MET A 69 -4.27 -4.20 -17.47
CA MET A 69 -5.16 -3.34 -16.70
C MET A 69 -4.84 -1.85 -16.89
N THR A 70 -4.02 -1.50 -17.89
CA THR A 70 -3.51 -0.13 -18.13
C THR A 70 -4.62 0.92 -18.19
N HIS A 71 -5.74 0.57 -18.81
CA HIS A 71 -6.90 1.46 -18.96
C HIS A 71 -8.11 0.99 -18.15
N ALA A 72 -7.92 0.02 -17.25
CA ALA A 72 -9.02 -0.49 -16.43
C ALA A 72 -9.48 0.56 -15.41
N ALA A 73 -10.78 0.55 -15.11
CA ALA A 73 -11.33 1.37 -14.04
C ALA A 73 -10.81 0.87 -12.66
N PRO A 74 -10.61 1.77 -11.68
CA PRO A 74 -10.04 1.43 -10.37
C PRO A 74 -10.72 0.25 -9.67
N HIS A 75 -12.05 0.15 -9.77
CA HIS A 75 -12.80 -0.95 -9.17
C HIS A 75 -12.47 -2.32 -9.78
N ARG A 76 -12.09 -2.39 -11.06
CA ARG A 76 -11.66 -3.64 -11.71
C ARG A 76 -10.30 -4.08 -11.19
N ILE A 77 -9.36 -3.12 -11.03
CA ILE A 77 -8.05 -3.37 -10.45
C ILE A 77 -8.20 -3.82 -8.99
N ALA A 78 -9.04 -3.15 -8.21
CA ALA A 78 -9.33 -3.57 -6.83
C ALA A 78 -9.91 -4.99 -6.76
N ARG A 79 -10.83 -5.35 -7.68
CA ARG A 79 -11.41 -6.71 -7.75
C ARG A 79 -10.43 -7.77 -8.23
N SER A 80 -9.31 -7.42 -8.81
CA SER A 80 -8.25 -8.37 -9.17
C SER A 80 -7.31 -8.73 -8.01
N GLY A 81 -7.68 -8.36 -6.77
CA GLY A 81 -7.00 -8.74 -5.54
C GLY A 81 -6.02 -7.68 -5.01
N ILE A 82 -6.18 -6.41 -5.40
CA ILE A 82 -5.37 -5.30 -4.90
C ILE A 82 -6.19 -4.46 -3.93
N ALA A 83 -5.67 -4.24 -2.71
CA ALA A 83 -6.23 -3.30 -1.76
C ALA A 83 -5.28 -2.11 -1.56
N TYR A 84 -5.86 -0.94 -1.34
CA TYR A 84 -5.12 0.31 -1.14
C TYR A 84 -5.57 1.01 0.14
N VAL A 85 -4.61 1.33 0.97
CA VAL A 85 -4.75 2.18 2.16
C VAL A 85 -4.11 3.52 1.82
N PRO A 86 -4.92 4.55 1.49
CA PRO A 86 -4.40 5.86 1.09
C PRO A 86 -3.88 6.65 2.28
N GLU A 87 -3.04 7.63 1.98
CA GLU A 87 -2.82 8.77 2.87
C GLU A 87 -4.17 9.41 3.22
N GLY A 88 -4.39 9.80 4.49
CA GLY A 88 -5.60 10.51 4.89
C GLY A 88 -6.80 9.64 5.31
N ARG A 89 -6.57 8.39 5.67
CA ARG A 89 -7.52 7.55 6.43
C ARG A 89 -8.89 7.40 5.77
N GLY A 90 -9.03 6.81 4.62
CA GLY A 90 -10.25 6.69 3.82
C GLY A 90 -11.41 5.90 4.46
N ILE A 91 -11.86 6.26 5.67
CA ILE A 91 -13.02 5.70 6.37
C ILE A 91 -14.32 6.37 5.93
N PHE A 92 -15.45 5.73 6.22
CA PHE A 92 -16.78 6.35 6.13
C PHE A 92 -17.16 6.92 7.52
N PRO A 93 -17.10 8.26 7.71
CA PRO A 93 -17.25 8.87 9.02
C PRO A 93 -18.65 8.69 9.63
N ASN A 94 -19.67 8.56 8.78
CA ASN A 94 -21.08 8.42 9.18
C ASN A 94 -21.48 6.95 9.45
N LEU A 95 -20.61 5.99 9.16
CA LEU A 95 -20.83 4.57 9.45
C LEU A 95 -20.11 4.20 10.73
N SER A 96 -20.69 3.26 11.49
CA SER A 96 -20.04 2.65 12.64
C SER A 96 -18.78 1.85 12.21
N VAL A 97 -17.90 1.52 13.15
CA VAL A 97 -16.77 0.63 12.94
C VAL A 97 -17.24 -0.69 12.31
N ARG A 98 -18.28 -1.28 12.88
CA ARG A 98 -18.87 -2.52 12.37
C ARG A 98 -19.31 -2.41 10.91
N GLU A 99 -20.08 -1.37 10.59
CA GLU A 99 -20.57 -1.15 9.22
C GLU A 99 -19.43 -0.89 8.23
N ASN A 100 -18.44 -0.09 8.64
CA ASN A 100 -17.23 0.14 7.84
C ASN A 100 -16.52 -1.16 7.46
N LEU A 101 -16.42 -2.13 8.39
CA LEU A 101 -15.79 -3.42 8.14
C LEU A 101 -16.66 -4.32 7.24
N ILE A 102 -17.94 -4.47 7.60
CA ILE A 102 -18.86 -5.40 6.92
C ILE A 102 -19.07 -5.00 5.46
N MET A 103 -19.23 -3.70 5.16
CA MET A 103 -19.42 -3.25 3.77
C MET A 103 -18.22 -3.52 2.86
N ALA A 104 -17.03 -3.68 3.41
CA ALA A 104 -15.83 -4.00 2.66
C ALA A 104 -15.65 -5.51 2.44
N ALA A 105 -16.39 -6.35 3.18
CA ALA A 105 -16.20 -7.79 3.21
C ALA A 105 -16.50 -8.45 1.87
N ARG A 106 -15.50 -9.17 1.33
CA ARG A 106 -15.66 -9.99 0.14
C ARG A 106 -14.65 -11.13 0.14
N ALA A 107 -14.92 -12.17 -0.65
CA ALA A 107 -13.93 -13.20 -0.94
C ALA A 107 -12.78 -12.64 -1.79
N GLY A 108 -11.60 -13.18 -1.61
CA GLY A 108 -10.45 -12.98 -2.48
C GLY A 108 -10.69 -13.53 -3.89
N VAL A 109 -9.74 -13.33 -4.79
CA VAL A 109 -9.87 -13.72 -6.21
C VAL A 109 -10.00 -15.23 -6.39
N ASP A 110 -9.41 -16.01 -5.49
CA ASP A 110 -9.49 -17.49 -5.43
C ASP A 110 -10.64 -18.02 -4.56
N GLY A 111 -11.53 -17.12 -4.09
CA GLY A 111 -12.66 -17.48 -3.23
C GLY A 111 -12.33 -17.59 -1.74
N ARG A 112 -11.07 -17.46 -1.33
CA ARG A 112 -10.69 -17.54 0.09
C ARG A 112 -11.26 -16.38 0.91
N ARG A 113 -11.49 -16.64 2.22
CA ARG A 113 -12.03 -15.70 3.20
C ARG A 113 -11.22 -15.78 4.49
N GLU A 114 -9.89 -15.68 4.36
CA GLU A 114 -8.99 -15.78 5.51
C GLU A 114 -9.05 -14.56 6.43
N TRP A 115 -9.26 -13.38 5.85
CA TRP A 115 -9.47 -12.15 6.58
C TRP A 115 -10.97 -11.89 6.71
N ASP A 116 -11.59 -12.60 7.65
CA ASP A 116 -12.95 -12.38 8.06
C ASP A 116 -13.07 -11.34 9.17
N TYR A 117 -14.29 -11.07 9.59
CA TYR A 117 -14.59 -10.06 10.60
C TYR A 117 -13.90 -10.36 11.95
N ASP A 118 -13.93 -11.62 12.39
CA ASP A 118 -13.38 -12.04 13.68
C ASP A 118 -11.85 -11.94 13.67
N ARG A 119 -11.20 -12.36 12.58
CA ARG A 119 -9.75 -12.22 12.42
C ARG A 119 -9.32 -10.76 12.42
N VAL A 120 -10.07 -9.88 11.75
CA VAL A 120 -9.77 -8.44 11.76
C VAL A 120 -9.89 -7.88 13.16
N LEU A 121 -10.95 -8.19 13.91
CA LEU A 121 -11.11 -7.72 15.29
C LEU A 121 -10.03 -8.27 16.23
N LYS A 122 -9.61 -9.52 16.04
CA LYS A 122 -8.49 -10.11 16.78
C LYS A 122 -7.16 -9.39 16.48
N THR A 123 -6.97 -8.95 15.23
CA THR A 123 -5.77 -8.22 14.82
C THR A 123 -5.78 -6.76 15.29
N PHE A 124 -6.96 -6.16 15.40
CA PHE A 124 -7.20 -4.79 15.85
C PHE A 124 -8.12 -4.74 17.07
N PRO A 125 -7.66 -5.15 18.28
CA PRO A 125 -8.54 -5.24 19.47
C PRO A 125 -9.23 -3.92 19.81
N ARG A 126 -8.55 -2.77 19.61
CA ARG A 126 -9.12 -1.43 19.82
C ARG A 126 -10.38 -1.18 18.99
N LEU A 127 -10.49 -1.74 17.80
CA LEU A 127 -11.70 -1.64 16.97
C LEU A 127 -12.86 -2.45 17.58
N GLY A 128 -12.53 -3.58 18.22
CA GLY A 128 -13.52 -4.40 18.94
C GLY A 128 -14.19 -3.67 20.09
N GLU A 129 -13.47 -2.79 20.77
CA GLU A 129 -13.98 -1.94 21.87
C GLU A 129 -14.87 -0.79 21.36
N ARG A 130 -14.85 -0.50 20.06
CA ARG A 130 -15.47 0.68 19.42
C ARG A 130 -16.50 0.33 18.34
N LEU A 131 -17.01 -0.90 18.30
CA LEU A 131 -17.85 -1.41 17.20
C LEU A 131 -19.05 -0.53 16.87
N GLY A 132 -19.70 0.05 17.89
CA GLY A 132 -20.86 0.93 17.74
C GLY A 132 -20.51 2.39 17.48
N ASN A 133 -19.24 2.80 17.62
CA ASN A 133 -18.85 4.19 17.42
C ASN A 133 -18.83 4.52 15.93
N GLY A 134 -19.30 5.72 15.57
CA GLY A 134 -19.13 6.26 14.21
C GLY A 134 -17.66 6.51 13.88
N GLY A 135 -17.28 6.37 12.61
CA GLY A 135 -15.90 6.57 12.17
C GLY A 135 -15.33 7.96 12.55
N ALA A 136 -16.16 8.99 12.56
CA ALA A 136 -15.76 10.34 12.99
C ALA A 136 -15.42 10.46 14.50
N GLN A 137 -15.87 9.52 15.31
CA GLN A 137 -15.64 9.49 16.77
C GLN A 137 -14.33 8.79 17.16
N LEU A 138 -13.65 8.18 16.17
CA LEU A 138 -12.41 7.46 16.39
C LEU A 138 -11.21 8.43 16.45
N SER A 139 -10.23 8.09 17.28
CA SER A 139 -8.92 8.73 17.23
C SER A 139 -8.24 8.48 15.86
N GLY A 140 -7.26 9.32 15.53
CA GLY A 140 -6.54 9.16 14.26
C GLY A 140 -5.90 7.78 14.07
N GLY A 141 -5.39 7.17 15.13
CA GLY A 141 -4.84 5.82 15.09
C GLY A 141 -5.90 4.74 14.89
N GLU A 142 -7.06 4.85 15.57
CA GLU A 142 -8.18 3.93 15.37
C GLU A 142 -8.76 4.04 13.96
N GLN A 143 -8.85 5.26 13.40
CA GLN A 143 -9.24 5.48 12.00
C GLN A 143 -8.29 4.80 11.02
N GLN A 144 -6.97 4.87 11.28
CA GLN A 144 -5.97 4.20 10.45
C GLN A 144 -6.09 2.67 10.57
N MET A 145 -6.26 2.15 11.79
CA MET A 145 -6.52 0.72 12.01
C MET A 145 -7.79 0.26 11.28
N LEU A 146 -8.86 1.06 11.32
CA LEU A 146 -10.10 0.77 10.61
C LEU A 146 -9.89 0.75 9.08
N THR A 147 -9.10 1.67 8.53
CA THR A 147 -8.77 1.71 7.09
C THR A 147 -8.01 0.45 6.67
N ILE A 148 -7.01 0.03 7.45
CA ILE A 148 -6.25 -1.20 7.19
C ILE A 148 -7.17 -2.42 7.34
N GLY A 149 -7.99 -2.48 8.40
CA GLY A 149 -8.96 -3.55 8.62
C GLY A 149 -9.93 -3.70 7.45
N ARG A 150 -10.48 -2.60 6.93
CA ARG A 150 -11.34 -2.59 5.73
C ARG A 150 -10.62 -3.13 4.49
N ALA A 151 -9.36 -2.76 4.30
CA ALA A 151 -8.56 -3.28 3.19
C ALA A 151 -8.38 -4.80 3.31
N LEU A 152 -8.10 -5.33 4.50
CA LEU A 152 -7.95 -6.76 4.76
C LEU A 152 -9.27 -7.54 4.57
N MET A 153 -10.43 -6.96 4.94
CA MET A 153 -11.75 -7.57 4.71
C MET A 153 -12.02 -7.86 3.22
N THR A 154 -11.26 -7.27 2.31
CA THR A 154 -11.36 -7.59 0.87
C THR A 154 -10.58 -8.85 0.48
N ASN A 155 -9.87 -9.50 1.41
CA ASN A 155 -9.00 -10.67 1.17
C ASN A 155 -8.03 -10.44 0.00
N PRO A 156 -7.16 -9.41 0.09
CA PRO A 156 -6.30 -9.03 -1.02
C PRO A 156 -5.10 -9.97 -1.18
N ASP A 157 -4.56 -10.06 -2.41
CA ASP A 157 -3.25 -10.65 -2.67
C ASP A 157 -2.12 -9.62 -2.56
N LEU A 158 -2.45 -8.35 -2.81
CA LEU A 158 -1.54 -7.22 -2.67
C LEU A 158 -2.20 -6.12 -1.82
N LEU A 159 -1.50 -5.68 -0.78
CA LEU A 159 -1.87 -4.54 0.04
C LEU A 159 -0.87 -3.39 -0.20
N ILE A 160 -1.36 -2.23 -0.61
CA ILE A 160 -0.55 -1.02 -0.77
C ILE A 160 -0.87 -0.08 0.39
N LEU A 161 0.17 0.29 1.16
CA LEU A 161 0.10 1.18 2.32
C LEU A 161 0.84 2.48 1.98
N ASP A 162 0.08 3.57 1.85
CA ASP A 162 0.62 4.89 1.50
C ASP A 162 0.61 5.79 2.75
N GLU A 163 1.80 5.99 3.36
CA GLU A 163 2.04 6.79 4.56
C GLU A 163 1.14 6.39 5.77
N ALA A 164 1.06 5.07 6.01
CA ALA A 164 0.13 4.48 6.98
C ALA A 164 0.41 4.88 8.45
N THR A 165 1.59 5.40 8.77
CA THR A 165 1.94 5.82 10.15
C THR A 165 2.11 7.33 10.30
N GLU A 166 1.89 8.11 9.24
CA GLU A 166 2.08 9.56 9.28
C GLU A 166 1.11 10.25 10.25
N GLY A 167 1.64 11.18 11.04
CA GLY A 167 0.87 12.00 11.98
C GLY A 167 0.29 11.22 13.16
N LEU A 168 0.75 9.99 13.41
CA LEU A 168 0.32 9.17 14.54
C LEU A 168 1.28 9.29 15.74
N ALA A 169 0.73 9.15 16.95
CA ALA A 169 1.54 9.04 18.15
C ALA A 169 2.51 7.85 18.06
N PRO A 170 3.74 7.96 18.58
CA PRO A 170 4.77 6.93 18.44
C PRO A 170 4.36 5.52 18.88
N LEU A 171 3.52 5.43 19.92
CA LEU A 171 3.00 4.15 20.41
C LEU A 171 2.07 3.50 19.37
N ILE A 172 1.16 4.29 18.80
CA ILE A 172 0.20 3.81 17.77
C ILE A 172 0.94 3.44 16.49
N ALA A 173 1.93 4.23 16.07
CA ALA A 173 2.76 3.89 14.92
C ALA A 173 3.46 2.53 15.12
N ARG A 174 4.01 2.25 16.32
CA ARG A 174 4.59 0.95 16.65
C ARG A 174 3.58 -0.19 16.58
N GLU A 175 2.36 0.01 17.07
CA GLU A 175 1.28 -0.99 16.95
C GLU A 175 0.98 -1.29 15.47
N ILE A 176 0.86 -0.27 14.62
CA ILE A 176 0.62 -0.44 13.18
C ILE A 176 1.77 -1.19 12.52
N TRP A 177 3.03 -0.89 12.84
CA TRP A 177 4.17 -1.64 12.32
C TRP A 177 4.14 -3.13 12.72
N ALA A 178 3.75 -3.44 13.96
CA ALA A 178 3.57 -4.83 14.40
C ALA A 178 2.46 -5.54 13.60
N ILE A 179 1.36 -4.83 13.32
CA ILE A 179 0.27 -5.34 12.50
C ILE A 179 0.72 -5.58 11.05
N ILE A 180 1.47 -4.65 10.45
CA ILE A 180 2.04 -4.82 9.09
C ILE A 180 2.94 -6.06 9.04
N LYS A 181 3.73 -6.30 10.08
CA LYS A 181 4.54 -7.53 10.20
C LYS A 181 3.65 -8.79 10.21
N THR A 182 2.53 -8.76 10.91
CA THR A 182 1.55 -9.88 10.94
C THR A 182 0.91 -10.09 9.57
N ILE A 183 0.56 -9.01 8.86
CA ILE A 183 0.00 -9.07 7.50
C ILE A 183 1.02 -9.68 6.53
N ARG A 184 2.28 -9.25 6.57
CA ARG A 184 3.36 -9.85 5.79
C ARG A 184 3.48 -11.35 6.05
N ALA A 185 3.47 -11.75 7.32
CA ALA A 185 3.56 -13.16 7.72
C ALA A 185 2.39 -14.02 7.23
N SER A 186 1.25 -13.42 6.87
CA SER A 186 0.11 -14.12 6.26
C SER A 186 0.28 -14.40 4.75
N GLY A 187 1.40 -13.96 4.14
CA GLY A 187 1.68 -14.18 2.72
C GLY A 187 1.06 -13.17 1.77
N ILE A 188 0.40 -12.11 2.27
CA ILE A 188 -0.06 -11.00 1.44
C ILE A 188 1.15 -10.21 0.94
N ALA A 189 1.28 -10.04 -0.37
CA ALA A 189 2.27 -9.12 -0.93
C ALA A 189 1.99 -7.69 -0.46
N THR A 190 3.03 -6.92 -0.16
CA THR A 190 2.84 -5.60 0.43
C THR A 190 3.74 -4.56 -0.23
N VAL A 191 3.20 -3.39 -0.58
CA VAL A 191 3.98 -2.20 -0.94
C VAL A 191 3.82 -1.18 0.17
N ILE A 192 4.93 -0.75 0.76
CA ILE A 192 4.95 0.17 1.89
C ILE A 192 5.62 1.47 1.48
N VAL A 193 4.90 2.58 1.63
CA VAL A 193 5.42 3.94 1.54
C VAL A 193 5.31 4.57 2.91
N ASP A 194 6.43 4.96 3.50
CA ASP A 194 6.45 5.68 4.79
C ASP A 194 7.73 6.50 4.92
N LYS A 195 7.71 7.54 5.74
CA LYS A 195 8.87 8.39 6.06
C LYS A 195 9.85 7.72 7.01
N ASN A 196 9.40 6.71 7.74
CA ASN A 196 10.26 5.90 8.60
C ASN A 196 10.99 4.84 7.77
N TYR A 197 12.00 5.28 7.00
CA TYR A 197 12.77 4.41 6.12
C TYR A 197 13.37 3.20 6.84
N GLY A 198 13.82 3.38 8.10
CA GLY A 198 14.35 2.27 8.91
C GLY A 198 13.32 1.17 9.14
N ALA A 199 12.09 1.54 9.52
CA ALA A 199 11.01 0.57 9.71
C ALA A 199 10.58 -0.09 8.39
N VAL A 200 10.54 0.68 7.28
CA VAL A 200 10.24 0.15 5.95
C VAL A 200 11.28 -0.90 5.55
N MET A 201 12.58 -0.55 5.59
CA MET A 201 13.67 -1.46 5.19
C MET A 201 13.75 -2.71 6.08
N ALA A 202 13.43 -2.60 7.37
CA ALA A 202 13.40 -3.75 8.28
C ALA A 202 12.31 -4.78 7.94
N LEU A 203 11.27 -4.37 7.21
CA LEU A 203 10.18 -5.25 6.78
C LEU A 203 10.25 -5.63 5.30
N ALA A 204 10.80 -4.78 4.46
CA ALA A 204 10.81 -4.97 3.02
C ALA A 204 11.90 -5.99 2.61
N ASP A 205 11.52 -6.91 1.73
CA ASP A 205 12.45 -7.80 1.05
C ASP A 205 13.29 -6.99 0.05
N ARG A 206 12.63 -6.13 -0.72
CA ARG A 206 13.23 -5.28 -1.73
C ARG A 206 12.82 -3.81 -1.54
N SER A 207 13.75 -2.91 -1.84
CA SER A 207 13.56 -1.47 -1.80
C SER A 207 13.64 -0.86 -3.19
N VAL A 208 12.72 0.06 -3.49
CA VAL A 208 12.71 0.86 -4.71
C VAL A 208 12.76 2.33 -4.32
N VAL A 209 13.78 3.05 -4.80
CA VAL A 209 13.93 4.49 -4.52
C VAL A 209 13.57 5.29 -5.76
N LEU A 210 12.62 6.20 -5.60
CA LEU A 210 12.16 7.10 -6.65
C LEU A 210 12.70 8.51 -6.43
N VAL A 211 13.32 9.09 -7.48
CA VAL A 211 13.79 10.48 -7.48
C VAL A 211 13.32 11.16 -8.75
N LYS A 212 12.58 12.26 -8.61
CA LYS A 212 12.04 13.05 -9.75
C LYS A 212 11.39 12.17 -10.82
N GLY A 213 10.54 11.22 -10.37
CA GLY A 213 9.80 10.33 -11.25
C GLY A 213 10.62 9.27 -11.97
N ARG A 214 11.84 8.97 -11.52
CA ARG A 214 12.70 7.90 -12.04
C ARG A 214 13.12 6.96 -10.93
N VAL A 215 13.21 5.67 -11.21
CA VAL A 215 13.82 4.70 -10.31
C VAL A 215 15.34 4.88 -10.35
N VAL A 216 15.93 5.17 -9.20
CA VAL A 216 17.38 5.36 -9.05
C VAL A 216 18.05 4.20 -8.31
N PHE A 217 17.24 3.39 -7.62
CA PHE A 217 17.67 2.14 -6.98
C PHE A 217 16.49 1.16 -6.98
N ALA A 218 16.77 -0.09 -7.26
CA ALA A 218 15.86 -1.22 -7.10
C ALA A 218 16.68 -2.47 -6.78
N GLY A 219 16.65 -2.92 -5.53
CA GLY A 219 17.47 -4.04 -5.04
C GLY A 219 17.03 -4.51 -3.67
N GLU A 220 17.76 -5.44 -3.07
CA GLU A 220 17.52 -5.94 -1.73
C GLU A 220 17.55 -4.80 -0.71
N SER A 221 16.63 -4.85 0.27
CA SER A 221 16.54 -3.80 1.31
C SER A 221 17.81 -3.73 2.17
N THR A 222 18.49 -4.86 2.36
CA THR A 222 19.78 -4.97 3.06
C THR A 222 20.90 -4.26 2.30
N GLU A 223 20.92 -4.31 0.98
CA GLU A 223 21.89 -3.59 0.15
C GLU A 223 21.73 -2.08 0.31
N LEU A 224 20.49 -1.58 0.26
CA LEU A 224 20.21 -0.16 0.47
C LEU A 224 20.59 0.29 1.88
N SER A 225 20.19 -0.45 2.91
CA SER A 225 20.48 -0.10 4.31
C SER A 225 21.97 -0.13 4.65
N GLY A 226 22.75 -0.96 3.97
CA GLY A 226 24.22 -1.01 4.10
C GLY A 226 24.96 0.11 3.36
N ASN A 227 24.28 0.88 2.51
CA ASN A 227 24.90 1.92 1.68
C ASN A 227 24.51 3.33 2.15
N GLN A 228 25.30 3.87 3.09
CA GLN A 228 25.07 5.21 3.65
C GLN A 228 25.13 6.33 2.58
N GLU A 229 25.94 6.19 1.56
CA GLU A 229 26.03 7.18 0.48
C GLU A 229 24.71 7.27 -0.29
N LEU A 230 24.12 6.14 -0.67
CA LEU A 230 22.81 6.11 -1.34
C LEU A 230 21.70 6.64 -0.43
N MET A 231 21.71 6.26 0.86
CA MET A 231 20.75 6.74 1.86
C MET A 231 20.80 8.26 1.98
N HIS A 232 21.98 8.82 2.21
CA HIS A 232 22.15 10.27 2.30
C HIS A 232 21.79 10.99 1.00
N ARG A 233 22.28 10.51 -0.15
CA ARG A 233 22.08 11.14 -1.47
C ARG A 233 20.62 11.18 -1.89
N PHE A 234 19.86 10.10 -1.70
CA PHE A 234 18.51 9.95 -2.26
C PHE A 234 17.38 10.13 -1.22
N LEU A 235 17.64 9.79 0.04
CA LEU A 235 16.65 9.85 1.11
C LEU A 235 16.92 10.99 2.09
N GLY A 236 18.16 11.44 2.20
CA GLY A 236 18.56 12.55 3.07
C GLY A 236 18.74 12.13 4.54
N VAL A 237 19.05 10.86 4.78
CA VAL A 237 19.25 10.26 6.10
C VAL A 237 20.57 9.50 6.14
#